data_39149dd829bab742dd26e2783a6ebb16
#
_entry.id   39149dd829bab742dd26e2783a6ebb16
#
_cell.length_a   1.000
_cell.length_b   1.000
_cell.length_c   1.000
_cell.angle_alpha   90.00
_cell.angle_beta   90.00
_cell.angle_gamma   90.00
#
_symmetry.space_group_name_H-M   'P 1'
#
loop_
_entity.id
_entity.type
_entity.pdbx_description
1 polymer ?
#
loop_
_entity_poly.entity_id
_entity_poly.type
_entity_poly.pdbx_seq_one_letter_code
_entity_poly.pdbx_strand_id
1 'polypeptide(L)'
;MSSSINSVIETQETNDYAIGKHIIERLFKDKLSNIVKREAYSATDMLFTASTKTRESHYSIEIKSIYKDYYKEEGFILKVSKWLAAIQDSDARDSTEGVFALYIVPKYRRWYIYNLRQINLNTAHLQNKMIKVTQYADTQKVLTPIILLYTSEAVVSGAY
;
A
#
# COMPACT_ATOMS: atom_id res chain seq x y z
N MET A 1 11.54 28.15 0.54
CA MET A 1 11.04 27.24 1.59
C MET A 1 10.26 26.03 1.08
N SER A 2 9.78 25.97 -0.16
CA SER A 2 9.09 24.79 -0.72
C SER A 2 10.01 23.61 -1.06
N SER A 3 11.30 23.85 -1.31
CA SER A 3 12.25 22.81 -1.73
C SER A 3 12.63 21.82 -0.64
N SER A 4 12.60 22.21 0.63
CA SER A 4 13.01 21.31 1.73
C SER A 4 11.93 20.28 2.12
N ILE A 5 10.66 20.63 2.00
CA ILE A 5 9.54 19.74 2.32
C ILE A 5 9.41 18.66 1.25
N ASN A 6 9.52 19.03 -0.02
CA ASN A 6 9.47 18.04 -1.12
C ASN A 6 10.64 17.05 -1.04
N SER A 7 11.84 17.50 -0.69
CA SER A 7 12.99 16.60 -0.54
C SER A 7 12.82 15.60 0.60
N VAL A 8 12.18 15.97 1.71
CA VAL A 8 11.88 15.07 2.83
C VAL A 8 10.84 14.02 2.44
N ILE A 9 9.78 14.43 1.74
CA ILE A 9 8.73 13.52 1.25
C ILE A 9 9.31 12.53 0.24
N GLU A 10 10.07 13.00 -0.74
CA GLU A 10 10.73 12.13 -1.73
C GLU A 10 11.69 11.12 -1.08
N THR A 11 12.43 11.55 -0.05
CA THR A 11 13.33 10.66 0.69
C THR A 11 12.55 9.59 1.46
N GLN A 12 11.43 9.95 2.08
CA GLN A 12 10.58 9.00 2.81
C GLN A 12 9.94 7.99 1.87
N GLU A 13 9.36 8.44 0.76
CA GLU A 13 8.77 7.55 -0.25
C GLU A 13 9.81 6.60 -0.85
N THR A 14 11.04 7.07 -1.07
CA THR A 14 12.15 6.25 -1.54
C THR A 14 12.52 5.18 -0.53
N ASN A 15 12.57 5.51 0.76
CA ASN A 15 12.86 4.56 1.83
C ASN A 15 11.73 3.53 1.99
N ASP A 16 10.48 3.97 1.94
CA ASP A 16 9.30 3.09 2.03
C ASP A 16 9.29 2.08 0.89
N TYR A 17 9.56 2.55 -0.33
CA TYR A 17 9.70 1.68 -1.49
C TYR A 17 10.83 0.65 -1.33
N ALA A 18 12.00 1.06 -0.86
CA ALA A 18 13.15 0.16 -0.66
C ALA A 18 12.84 -0.94 0.37
N ILE A 19 12.18 -0.61 1.47
CA ILE A 19 11.74 -1.58 2.48
C ILE A 19 10.67 -2.51 1.88
N GLY A 20 9.68 -1.97 1.20
CA GLY A 20 8.64 -2.74 0.54
C GLY A 20 9.18 -3.71 -0.49
N LYS A 21 10.10 -3.28 -1.33
CA LYS A 21 10.80 -4.12 -2.31
C LYS A 21 11.53 -5.27 -1.61
N HIS A 22 12.27 -4.99 -0.55
CA HIS A 22 12.97 -6.01 0.23
C HIS A 22 12.01 -7.06 0.84
N ILE A 23 10.86 -6.63 1.34
CA ILE A 23 9.83 -7.55 1.86
C ILE A 23 9.32 -8.46 0.74
N ILE A 24 9.00 -7.93 -0.42
CA ILE A 24 8.52 -8.69 -1.57
C ILE A 24 9.58 -9.67 -2.07
N GLU A 25 10.83 -9.25 -2.17
CA GLU A 25 11.95 -10.12 -2.54
C GLU A 25 12.11 -11.30 -1.57
N ARG A 26 11.95 -11.08 -0.28
CA ARG A 26 12.00 -12.15 0.74
C ARG A 26 10.81 -13.10 0.68
N LEU A 27 9.61 -12.58 0.42
CA LEU A 27 8.39 -13.39 0.34
C LEU A 27 8.38 -14.32 -0.87
N PHE A 28 8.76 -13.81 -2.02
CA PHE A 28 8.69 -14.55 -3.28
C PHE A 28 9.99 -15.25 -3.66
N LYS A 29 11.12 -14.83 -3.09
CA LYS A 29 12.44 -15.44 -3.30
C LYS A 29 12.71 -15.69 -4.80
N ASP A 30 13.04 -16.93 -5.16
CA ASP A 30 13.38 -17.36 -6.52
C ASP A 30 12.21 -17.30 -7.53
N LYS A 31 10.99 -17.06 -7.03
CA LYS A 31 9.81 -16.94 -7.89
C LYS A 31 9.64 -15.54 -8.49
N LEU A 32 10.33 -14.55 -7.95
CA LEU A 32 10.24 -13.17 -8.39
C LEU A 32 11.05 -12.97 -9.67
N SER A 33 10.39 -12.58 -10.75
CA SER A 33 11.03 -12.42 -12.05
C SER A 33 11.15 -10.97 -12.52
N ASN A 34 10.31 -10.07 -12.01
CA ASN A 34 10.32 -8.69 -12.42
C ASN A 34 9.76 -7.79 -11.32
N ILE A 35 10.43 -6.67 -11.07
CA ILE A 35 9.93 -5.60 -10.18
C ILE A 35 10.07 -4.28 -10.92
N VAL A 36 8.97 -3.54 -11.00
CA VAL A 36 8.91 -2.23 -11.63
C VAL A 36 8.39 -1.21 -10.63
N LYS A 37 9.20 -0.20 -10.32
CA LYS A 37 8.75 1.00 -9.61
C LYS A 37 7.86 1.82 -10.53
N ARG A 38 6.72 2.23 -10.04
CA ARG A 38 5.80 3.07 -10.82
C ARG A 38 6.13 4.54 -10.63
N GLU A 39 5.67 5.34 -11.58
CA GLU A 39 5.80 6.79 -11.52
C GLU A 39 4.97 7.39 -10.38
N ALA A 40 5.36 8.56 -9.92
CA ALA A 40 4.57 9.35 -8.98
C ALA A 40 3.12 9.51 -9.47
N TYR A 41 2.17 9.53 -8.54
CA TYR A 41 0.71 9.60 -8.80
C TYR A 41 0.09 8.39 -9.50
N SER A 42 0.82 7.30 -9.69
CA SER A 42 0.23 6.03 -10.09
C SER A 42 -0.74 5.50 -9.02
N ALA A 43 -1.66 4.63 -9.44
CA ALA A 43 -2.65 4.05 -8.52
C ALA A 43 -2.01 3.15 -7.45
N THR A 44 -0.87 2.55 -7.76
CA THR A 44 -0.04 1.74 -6.85
C THR A 44 1.44 2.07 -7.05
N ASP A 45 2.30 1.70 -6.10
CA ASP A 45 3.73 2.07 -6.11
C ASP A 45 4.63 1.11 -6.89
N MET A 46 4.24 -0.15 -6.98
CA MET A 46 5.06 -1.20 -7.56
C MET A 46 4.22 -2.21 -8.34
N LEU A 47 4.76 -2.66 -9.46
CA LEU A 47 4.32 -3.87 -10.14
C LEU A 47 5.39 -4.95 -9.98
N PHE A 48 4.97 -6.18 -9.80
CA PHE A 48 5.89 -7.30 -9.80
C PHE A 48 5.27 -8.56 -10.39
N THR A 49 6.12 -9.46 -10.85
CA THR A 49 5.72 -10.75 -11.42
C THR A 49 6.34 -11.86 -10.59
N ALA A 50 5.54 -12.83 -10.22
CA ALA A 50 6.00 -14.04 -9.57
C ALA A 50 5.62 -15.26 -10.40
N SER A 51 6.58 -16.16 -10.59
CA SER A 51 6.43 -17.32 -11.47
C SER A 51 6.59 -18.62 -10.70
N THR A 52 5.76 -19.59 -11.04
CA THR A 52 5.94 -20.99 -10.72
C THR A 52 6.34 -21.76 -11.98
N LYS A 53 6.59 -23.08 -11.87
CA LYS A 53 6.91 -23.91 -13.04
C LYS A 53 5.82 -23.92 -14.12
N THR A 54 4.57 -23.65 -13.74
CA THR A 54 3.40 -23.78 -14.61
C THR A 54 2.63 -22.49 -14.83
N ARG A 55 2.94 -21.43 -14.08
CA ARG A 55 2.15 -20.20 -14.11
C ARG A 55 3.00 -18.97 -13.77
N GLU A 56 2.75 -17.89 -14.49
CA GLU A 56 3.21 -16.55 -14.20
C GLU A 56 2.03 -15.72 -13.69
N SER A 57 2.25 -14.97 -12.61
CA SER A 57 1.24 -14.13 -11.99
C SER A 57 1.75 -12.72 -11.83
N HIS A 58 0.91 -11.74 -12.18
CA HIS A 58 1.21 -10.32 -12.14
C HIS A 58 0.49 -9.66 -10.98
N TYR A 59 1.20 -8.81 -10.25
CA TYR A 59 0.71 -8.17 -9.05
C TYR A 59 0.98 -6.67 -9.05
N SER A 60 0.10 -5.92 -8.44
CA SER A 60 0.34 -4.53 -8.08
C SER A 60 0.23 -4.32 -6.57
N ILE A 61 1.04 -3.43 -6.03
CA ILE A 61 1.07 -3.18 -4.60
C ILE A 61 1.25 -1.69 -4.28
N GLU A 62 0.44 -1.21 -3.37
CA GLU A 62 0.57 0.09 -2.71
C GLU A 62 1.39 -0.09 -1.44
N ILE A 63 2.35 0.79 -1.20
CA ILE A 63 3.26 0.71 -0.04
C ILE A 63 3.03 1.92 0.85
N LYS A 64 2.83 1.70 2.13
CA LYS A 64 2.61 2.78 3.09
C LYS A 64 3.28 2.51 4.42
N SER A 65 4.09 3.47 4.88
CA SER A 65 4.66 3.45 6.23
C SER A 65 3.74 4.17 7.23
N ILE A 66 3.61 3.59 8.40
CA ILE A 66 2.77 4.06 9.50
C ILE A 66 3.61 4.27 10.76
N TYR A 67 3.49 5.45 11.34
CA TYR A 67 4.25 5.87 12.52
C TYR A 67 3.38 6.01 13.78
N LYS A 68 2.28 5.27 13.85
CA LYS A 68 1.36 5.25 15.00
C LYS A 68 1.75 4.17 15.99
N ASP A 69 1.68 4.47 17.28
CA ASP A 69 1.91 3.49 18.34
C ASP A 69 0.74 2.52 18.53
N TYR A 70 -0.49 2.98 18.34
CA TYR A 70 -1.72 2.21 18.54
C TYR A 70 -2.32 1.63 17.26
N TYR A 71 -1.46 1.26 16.30
CA TYR A 71 -1.93 0.78 14.99
C TYR A 71 -2.72 -0.54 15.08
N LYS A 72 -2.49 -1.36 16.10
CA LYS A 72 -3.21 -2.63 16.27
C LYS A 72 -4.66 -2.41 16.69
N GLU A 73 -4.89 -1.42 17.53
CA GLU A 73 -6.23 -1.05 18.04
C GLU A 73 -6.97 -0.16 17.07
N GLU A 74 -6.27 0.79 16.45
CA GLU A 74 -6.88 1.77 15.55
C GLU A 74 -7.04 1.28 14.11
N GLY A 75 -6.26 0.28 13.70
CA GLY A 75 -6.21 -0.17 12.32
C GLY A 75 -5.44 0.77 11.39
N PHE A 76 -5.26 0.32 10.14
CA PHE A 76 -4.67 1.11 9.08
C PHE A 76 -5.74 1.78 8.24
N ILE A 77 -5.47 3.00 7.80
CA ILE A 77 -6.39 3.79 7.00
C ILE A 77 -6.13 3.54 5.52
N LEU A 78 -7.14 3.08 4.80
CA LEU A 78 -7.17 3.01 3.35
C LEU A 78 -8.29 3.93 2.83
N LYS A 79 -7.94 4.97 2.08
CA LYS A 79 -8.95 5.83 1.45
C LYS A 79 -9.75 5.00 0.43
N VAL A 80 -11.07 5.13 0.43
CA VAL A 80 -11.95 4.44 -0.54
C VAL A 80 -11.56 4.80 -1.97
N SER A 81 -11.26 6.07 -2.24
CA SER A 81 -10.78 6.54 -3.54
C SER A 81 -9.49 5.85 -4.00
N LYS A 82 -8.55 5.61 -3.09
CA LYS A 82 -7.29 4.92 -3.39
C LYS A 82 -7.53 3.43 -3.67
N TRP A 83 -8.39 2.79 -2.90
CA TRP A 83 -8.81 1.42 -3.14
C TRP A 83 -9.45 1.24 -4.51
N LEU A 84 -10.42 2.10 -4.87
CA LEU A 84 -11.07 2.06 -6.18
C LEU A 84 -10.07 2.30 -7.32
N ALA A 85 -9.19 3.28 -7.18
CA ALA A 85 -8.18 3.57 -8.19
C ALA A 85 -7.24 2.37 -8.41
N ALA A 86 -6.81 1.70 -7.35
CA ALA A 86 -5.94 0.52 -7.44
C ALA A 86 -6.65 -0.65 -8.16
N ILE A 87 -7.92 -0.90 -7.85
CA ILE A 87 -8.71 -1.95 -8.50
C ILE A 87 -8.94 -1.63 -9.98
N GLN A 88 -9.36 -0.40 -10.31
CA GLN A 88 -9.61 0.03 -11.69
C GLN A 88 -8.35 -0.01 -12.55
N ASP A 89 -7.21 0.45 -12.03
CA ASP A 89 -5.92 0.39 -12.71
C ASP A 89 -5.52 -1.06 -12.99
N SER A 90 -5.71 -1.94 -12.03
CA SER A 90 -5.43 -3.36 -12.18
C SER A 90 -6.33 -4.03 -13.21
N ASP A 91 -7.61 -3.74 -13.22
CA ASP A 91 -8.56 -4.28 -14.19
C ASP A 91 -8.26 -3.82 -15.62
N ALA A 92 -7.79 -2.58 -15.78
CA ALA A 92 -7.35 -2.04 -17.08
C ALA A 92 -6.08 -2.72 -17.64
N ARG A 93 -5.34 -3.45 -16.82
CA ARG A 93 -4.10 -4.14 -17.21
C ARG A 93 -4.27 -5.59 -17.61
N ASP A 94 -5.45 -6.09 -17.80
CA ASP A 94 -5.85 -7.45 -18.24
C ASP A 94 -5.07 -8.65 -17.66
N SER A 95 -3.91 -8.42 -17.06
CA SER A 95 -2.98 -9.44 -16.58
C SER A 95 -2.68 -9.37 -15.09
N THR A 96 -3.23 -8.40 -14.35
CA THR A 96 -2.95 -8.26 -12.92
C THR A 96 -3.90 -9.12 -12.09
N GLU A 97 -3.36 -10.20 -11.53
CA GLU A 97 -4.13 -11.18 -10.76
C GLU A 97 -4.36 -10.79 -9.31
N GLY A 98 -3.45 -10.01 -8.74
CA GLY A 98 -3.53 -9.55 -7.36
C GLY A 98 -3.25 -8.07 -7.19
N VAL A 99 -4.04 -7.44 -6.34
CA VAL A 99 -3.87 -6.04 -5.93
C VAL A 99 -3.73 -5.99 -4.43
N PHE A 100 -2.60 -5.50 -3.95
CA PHE A 100 -2.26 -5.53 -2.53
C PHE A 100 -1.98 -4.14 -1.97
N ALA A 101 -2.17 -4.01 -0.67
CA ALA A 101 -1.62 -2.92 0.12
C ALA A 101 -0.65 -3.47 1.16
N LEU A 102 0.55 -2.93 1.21
CA LEU A 102 1.58 -3.24 2.19
C LEU A 102 1.70 -2.08 3.18
N TYR A 103 1.36 -2.33 4.42
CA TYR A 103 1.58 -1.40 5.52
C TYR A 103 2.82 -1.80 6.31
N ILE A 104 3.74 -0.85 6.43
CA ILE A 104 5.01 -1.02 7.15
C ILE A 104 4.92 -0.18 8.42
N VAL A 105 5.29 -0.76 9.56
CA VAL A 105 5.40 -0.07 10.85
C VAL A 105 6.86 -0.05 11.27
N PRO A 106 7.66 0.96 10.84
CA PRO A 106 9.11 0.95 10.98
C PRO A 106 9.58 0.88 12.42
N LYS A 107 8.90 1.56 13.34
CA LYS A 107 9.22 1.58 14.77
C LYS A 107 9.31 0.17 15.38
N TYR A 108 8.45 -0.74 14.92
CA TYR A 108 8.37 -2.12 15.41
C TYR A 108 8.92 -3.14 14.42
N ARG A 109 9.44 -2.67 13.28
CA ARG A 109 9.94 -3.52 12.20
C ARG A 109 8.95 -4.61 11.78
N ARG A 110 7.68 -4.24 11.69
CA ARG A 110 6.57 -5.11 11.32
C ARG A 110 5.95 -4.66 10.00
N TRP A 111 5.35 -5.61 9.30
CA TRP A 111 4.63 -5.35 8.07
C TRP A 111 3.38 -6.23 7.95
N TYR A 112 2.40 -5.74 7.20
CA TYR A 112 1.10 -6.36 7.00
C TYR A 112 0.66 -6.16 5.56
N ILE A 113 0.24 -7.24 4.87
CA ILE A 113 -0.26 -7.21 3.50
C ILE A 113 -1.74 -7.55 3.50
N TYR A 114 -2.50 -6.75 2.75
CA TYR A 114 -3.93 -6.92 2.54
C TYR A 114 -4.22 -7.13 1.07
N ASN A 115 -5.13 -8.07 0.75
CA ASN A 115 -5.62 -8.28 -0.60
C ASN A 115 -6.80 -7.33 -0.85
N LEU A 116 -6.59 -6.32 -1.67
CA LEU A 116 -7.59 -5.29 -1.94
C LEU A 116 -8.80 -5.82 -2.72
N ARG A 117 -8.65 -6.91 -3.48
CA ARG A 117 -9.77 -7.56 -4.18
C ARG A 117 -10.68 -8.35 -3.24
N GLN A 118 -10.23 -8.68 -2.06
CA GLN A 118 -11.05 -9.38 -1.05
C GLN A 118 -11.84 -8.44 -0.14
N ILE A 119 -11.65 -7.12 -0.25
CA ILE A 119 -12.43 -6.15 0.51
C ILE A 119 -13.88 -6.19 0.02
N ASN A 120 -14.78 -6.51 0.95
CA ASN A 120 -16.22 -6.48 0.72
C ASN A 120 -16.83 -5.30 1.46
N LEU A 121 -17.38 -4.34 0.73
CA LEU A 121 -17.95 -3.12 1.32
C LEU A 121 -19.15 -3.38 2.25
N ASN A 122 -19.81 -4.52 2.14
CA ASN A 122 -20.91 -4.90 3.04
C ASN A 122 -20.43 -5.29 4.44
N THR A 123 -19.16 -5.71 4.56
CA THR A 123 -18.55 -6.16 5.82
C THR A 123 -17.36 -5.32 6.23
N ALA A 124 -16.89 -4.41 5.39
CA ALA A 124 -15.75 -3.55 5.66
C ALA A 124 -16.04 -2.52 6.76
N HIS A 125 -15.01 -2.17 7.50
CA HIS A 125 -15.08 -1.13 8.54
C HIS A 125 -15.01 0.26 7.89
N LEU A 126 -16.15 0.76 7.40
CA LEU A 126 -16.26 2.05 6.73
C LEU A 126 -16.45 3.18 7.73
N GLN A 127 -15.71 4.26 7.52
CA GLN A 127 -15.82 5.50 8.29
C GLN A 127 -15.60 6.72 7.40
N ASN A 128 -16.12 7.86 7.84
CA ASN A 128 -15.71 9.16 7.33
C ASN A 128 -14.72 9.80 8.32
N LYS A 129 -13.56 10.18 7.84
CA LYS A 129 -12.50 10.78 8.67
C LYS A 129 -11.98 12.06 8.05
N MET A 130 -11.69 13.05 8.90
CA MET A 130 -11.01 14.27 8.49
C MET A 130 -9.53 13.97 8.21
N ILE A 131 -9.13 14.01 6.94
CA ILE A 131 -7.78 13.70 6.50
C ILE A 131 -7.16 14.92 5.82
N LYS A 132 -5.88 15.18 6.11
CA LYS A 132 -5.11 16.22 5.43
C LYS A 132 -4.99 15.89 3.94
N VAL A 133 -5.22 16.88 3.10
CA VAL A 133 -4.95 16.78 1.67
C VAL A 133 -3.44 16.93 1.48
N THR A 134 -2.77 15.85 1.12
CA THR A 134 -1.30 15.79 1.01
C THR A 134 -0.73 16.62 -0.14
N GLN A 135 -1.56 17.05 -1.10
CA GLN A 135 -1.14 17.82 -2.27
C GLN A 135 -0.93 19.32 -2.00
N TYR A 136 -1.41 19.81 -0.88
CA TYR A 136 -1.31 21.24 -0.55
C TYR A 136 -0.55 21.38 0.76
N ALA A 137 0.42 22.29 0.78
CA ALA A 137 1.13 22.70 2.00
C ALA A 137 0.20 23.27 3.09
N ASP A 138 -1.08 23.47 2.74
CA ASP A 138 -2.14 23.89 3.62
C ASP A 138 -2.65 22.75 4.50
N THR A 139 -2.88 23.10 5.76
CA THR A 139 -3.42 22.26 6.83
C THR A 139 -4.90 21.89 6.64
N GLN A 140 -5.49 22.05 5.46
CA GLN A 140 -6.88 21.71 5.20
C GLN A 140 -7.12 20.21 5.35
N LYS A 141 -8.06 19.89 6.22
CA LYS A 141 -8.60 18.54 6.36
C LYS A 141 -9.92 18.45 5.60
N VAL A 142 -10.09 17.37 4.87
CA VAL A 142 -11.32 17.06 4.11
C VAL A 142 -11.94 15.79 4.70
N LEU A 143 -13.25 15.81 4.86
CA LEU A 143 -14.01 14.61 5.24
C LEU A 143 -13.88 13.55 4.15
N THR A 144 -13.23 12.44 4.47
CA THR A 144 -12.80 11.43 3.51
C THR A 144 -13.36 10.07 3.89
N PRO A 145 -14.07 9.37 2.98
CA PRO A 145 -14.44 7.97 3.18
C PRO A 145 -13.20 7.09 3.25
N ILE A 146 -13.12 6.30 4.30
CA ILE A 146 -12.00 5.38 4.55
C ILE A 146 -12.49 3.98 4.90
N ILE A 147 -11.63 3.02 4.67
CA ILE A 147 -11.73 1.64 5.17
C ILE A 147 -10.66 1.49 6.27
N LEU A 148 -11.05 0.97 7.42
CA LEU A 148 -10.10 0.55 8.44
C LEU A 148 -9.73 -0.91 8.21
N LEU A 149 -8.42 -1.18 8.16
CA LEU A 149 -7.84 -2.50 8.00
C LEU A 149 -7.14 -2.88 9.30
N TYR A 150 -7.67 -3.86 10.01
CA TYR A 150 -7.06 -4.33 11.25
C TYR A 150 -5.97 -5.37 10.99
N THR A 151 -5.02 -5.48 11.90
CA THR A 151 -3.88 -6.41 11.73
C THR A 151 -4.31 -7.87 11.61
N SER A 152 -5.44 -8.24 12.20
CA SER A 152 -6.04 -9.59 12.11
C SER A 152 -6.59 -9.92 10.73
N GLU A 153 -6.84 -8.92 9.89
CA GLU A 153 -7.39 -9.08 8.52
C GLU A 153 -6.29 -9.18 7.45
N ALA A 154 -5.03 -9.03 7.84
CA ALA A 154 -3.92 -9.17 6.90
C ALA A 154 -3.83 -10.60 6.37
N VAL A 155 -3.64 -10.74 5.05
CA VAL A 155 -3.46 -12.07 4.42
C VAL A 155 -2.10 -12.66 4.75
N VAL A 156 -1.11 -11.82 4.99
CA VAL A 156 0.21 -12.20 5.48
C VAL A 156 0.83 -11.03 6.25
N SER A 157 1.62 -11.35 7.25
CA SER A 157 2.35 -10.37 8.05
C SER A 157 3.68 -10.94 8.53
N GLY A 158 4.59 -10.07 8.96
CA GLY A 158 5.89 -10.49 9.46
C GLY A 158 6.72 -9.36 10.04
N ALA A 159 8.00 -9.66 10.21
CA ALA A 159 9.04 -8.73 10.63
C ALA A 159 10.15 -8.67 9.56
N TYR A 160 10.93 -7.55 9.55
CA TYR A 160 12.06 -7.37 8.64
C TYR A 160 13.29 -6.85 9.36
#